data_3242f025dc9eb0aa4654b4cdbc05733e
#
_entry.id   3242f025dc9eb0aa4654b4cdbc05733e
#
_cell.length_a   1.000
_cell.length_b   1.000
_cell.length_c   1.000
_cell.angle_alpha   90.00
_cell.angle_beta   90.00
_cell.angle_gamma   90.00
#
_symmetry.space_group_name_H-M   'P 1'
#
loop_
_entity.id
_entity.type
_entity.pdbx_description
1 polymer ?
#
loop_
_entity_poly.entity_id
_entity_poly.type
_entity_poly.pdbx_seq_one_letter_code
_entity_poly.pdbx_strand_id
1 'polypeptide(L)'
;MVIKELKLHNFGVYAGDNIFEFTSNQPVVLVGGMNGRGKTTFLEAILLSLYGQNSFAYHESKMRSYGQYLKSYINIADGSNEASLELFFSIDASESENYRIKRIWNGNSQRIKEEISVYKNDEYNSFLTENWPMFI
;
A
#
# COMPACT_ATOMS: atom_id res chain seq x y z
N MET A 1 -13.59 -4.15 8.12
CA MET A 1 -12.59 -4.43 7.07
C MET A 1 -11.72 -5.62 7.47
N VAL A 2 -11.55 -6.55 6.57
CA VAL A 2 -10.69 -7.71 6.79
C VAL A 2 -9.57 -7.68 5.78
N ILE A 3 -8.34 -7.48 6.24
CA ILE A 3 -7.15 -7.46 5.37
C ILE A 3 -6.71 -8.90 5.14
N LYS A 4 -6.55 -9.29 3.89
CA LYS A 4 -6.19 -10.65 3.51
C LYS A 4 -4.76 -10.81 3.04
N GLU A 5 -4.22 -9.82 2.35
CA GLU A 5 -2.87 -9.90 1.80
C GLU A 5 -2.31 -8.50 1.57
N LEU A 6 -1.02 -8.34 1.83
CA LEU A 6 -0.28 -7.13 1.51
C LEU A 6 0.97 -7.53 0.74
N LYS A 7 1.17 -6.94 -0.43
CA LYS A 7 2.37 -7.10 -1.23
C LYS A 7 3.14 -5.80 -1.25
N LEU A 8 4.43 -5.88 -0.95
CA LEU A 8 5.35 -4.74 -0.99
C LEU A 8 6.45 -5.04 -2.00
N HIS A 9 6.68 -4.11 -2.92
CA HIS A 9 7.81 -4.18 -3.85
C HIS A 9 8.70 -2.97 -3.65
N ASN A 10 9.93 -3.21 -3.20
CA ASN A 10 10.93 -2.16 -2.94
C ASN A 10 10.41 -0.99 -2.11
N PHE A 11 9.65 -1.28 -1.07
CA PHE A 11 9.03 -0.27 -0.25
C PHE A 11 9.69 -0.18 1.13
N GLY A 12 10.23 1.00 1.46
CA GLY A 12 10.84 1.26 2.76
C GLY A 12 12.03 0.34 3.00
N VAL A 13 12.00 -0.40 4.11
CA VAL A 13 13.07 -1.34 4.46
C VAL A 13 12.94 -2.67 3.73
N TYR A 14 11.87 -2.87 2.97
CA TYR A 14 11.60 -4.12 2.27
C TYR A 14 12.13 -4.05 0.84
N ALA A 15 13.27 -4.66 0.59
CA ALA A 15 13.83 -4.78 -0.76
C ALA A 15 13.17 -5.94 -1.50
N GLY A 16 12.97 -5.78 -2.81
CA GLY A 16 12.37 -6.82 -3.65
C GLY A 16 10.90 -7.06 -3.32
N ASP A 17 10.44 -8.25 -3.62
CA ASP A 17 9.03 -8.62 -3.42
C ASP A 17 8.82 -9.27 -2.06
N ASN A 18 7.88 -8.74 -1.30
CA ASN A 18 7.52 -9.25 0.01
C ASN A 18 6.01 -9.40 0.08
N ILE A 19 5.55 -10.59 0.44
CA ILE A 19 4.13 -10.92 0.49
C ILE A 19 3.78 -11.31 1.91
N PHE A 20 2.77 -10.64 2.46
CA PHE A 20 2.23 -10.93 3.79
C PHE A 20 0.80 -11.42 3.63
N GLU A 21 0.55 -12.66 4.03
CA GLU A 21 -0.77 -13.25 3.99
C GLU A 21 -1.36 -13.31 5.39
N PHE A 22 -2.62 -12.91 5.51
CA PHE A 22 -3.34 -12.89 6.78
C PHE A 22 -4.46 -13.88 6.74
N THR A 23 -4.48 -14.79 7.70
CA THR A 23 -5.62 -15.71 7.87
C THR A 23 -6.58 -15.12 8.88
N SER A 24 -7.87 -15.48 8.76
CA SER A 24 -8.91 -15.01 9.66
C SER A 24 -8.65 -15.38 11.14
N ASN A 25 -7.81 -16.36 11.39
CA ASN A 25 -7.51 -16.86 12.74
C ASN A 25 -6.31 -16.22 13.41
N GLN A 26 -5.54 -15.37 12.68
CA GLN A 26 -4.32 -14.77 13.21
C GLN A 26 -4.17 -13.32 12.75
N PRO A 27 -5.10 -12.43 13.09
CA PRO A 27 -5.15 -11.11 12.48
C PRO A 27 -4.04 -10.16 12.87
N VAL A 28 -3.35 -10.36 13.99
CA VAL A 28 -2.44 -9.33 14.54
C VAL A 28 -1.04 -9.85 14.84
N VAL A 29 -0.83 -11.15 14.77
CA VAL A 29 0.42 -11.78 15.21
C VAL A 29 1.62 -11.31 14.39
N LEU A 30 1.45 -11.11 13.09
CA LEU A 30 2.54 -10.66 12.21
C LEU A 30 3.05 -9.28 12.59
N VAL A 31 2.15 -8.37 12.94
CA VAL A 31 2.54 -7.01 13.34
C VAL A 31 3.33 -7.04 14.65
N GLY A 32 2.93 -7.89 15.59
CA GLY A 32 3.64 -8.05 16.85
C GLY A 32 5.04 -8.63 16.71
N GLY A 33 5.28 -9.42 15.64
CA GLY A 33 6.59 -9.99 15.38
C GLY A 33 7.57 -9.05 14.69
N MET A 34 7.11 -7.92 14.21
CA MET A 34 7.95 -6.93 13.52
C MET A 34 8.39 -5.86 14.50
N ASN A 35 9.70 -5.63 14.58
CA ASN A 35 10.28 -4.63 15.48
C ASN A 35 10.91 -3.48 14.71
N GLY A 36 10.87 -2.28 15.31
CA GLY A 36 11.52 -1.09 14.78
C GLY A 36 10.91 -0.62 13.45
N ARG A 37 11.78 -0.31 12.50
CA ARG A 37 11.37 0.29 11.22
C ARG A 37 10.48 -0.61 10.38
N GLY A 38 10.65 -1.92 10.45
CA GLY A 38 9.83 -2.86 9.69
C GLY A 38 8.37 -2.78 10.07
N LYS A 39 8.07 -2.67 11.35
CA LYS A 39 6.70 -2.53 11.85
C LYS A 39 6.06 -1.23 11.38
N THR A 40 6.78 -0.11 11.49
CA THR A 40 6.30 1.20 11.05
C THR A 40 6.03 1.20 9.55
N THR A 41 6.99 0.70 8.76
CA THR A 41 6.86 0.63 7.31
C THR A 41 5.65 -0.21 6.91
N PHE A 42 5.41 -1.32 7.58
CA PHE A 42 4.27 -2.19 7.31
C PHE A 42 2.94 -1.45 7.52
N LEU A 43 2.79 -0.76 8.64
CA LEU A 43 1.58 -0.01 8.95
C LEU A 43 1.37 1.15 7.96
N GLU A 44 2.44 1.85 7.61
CA GLU A 44 2.36 2.93 6.63
C GLU A 44 1.96 2.41 5.25
N ALA A 45 2.43 1.22 4.87
CA ALA A 45 2.05 0.61 3.62
C ALA A 45 0.55 0.35 3.53
N ILE A 46 -0.06 -0.13 4.60
CA ILE A 46 -1.51 -0.35 4.65
C ILE A 46 -2.25 0.97 4.51
N LEU A 47 -1.86 1.98 5.29
CA LEU A 47 -2.50 3.29 5.25
C LEU A 47 -2.34 3.95 3.89
N LEU A 48 -1.15 3.87 3.30
CA LEU A 48 -0.89 4.44 1.99
C LEU A 48 -1.69 3.73 0.90
N SER A 49 -1.79 2.40 0.97
CA SER A 49 -2.59 1.65 0.01
C SER A 49 -4.04 2.09 0.00
N LEU A 50 -4.62 2.28 1.19
CA LEU A 50 -6.03 2.64 1.33
C LEU A 50 -6.29 4.11 1.01
N TYR A 51 -5.48 5.01 1.55
CA TYR A 51 -5.80 6.44 1.56
C TYR A 51 -4.92 7.29 0.64
N GLY A 52 -3.78 6.76 0.18
CA GLY A 52 -2.92 7.51 -0.73
C GLY A 52 -2.52 8.87 -0.18
N GLN A 53 -2.75 9.90 -0.96
CA GLN A 53 -2.43 11.29 -0.59
C GLN A 53 -3.15 11.75 0.68
N ASN A 54 -4.27 11.11 1.02
CA ASN A 54 -5.03 11.42 2.21
C ASN A 54 -4.59 10.62 3.44
N SER A 55 -3.53 9.82 3.32
CA SER A 55 -3.09 8.99 4.45
C SER A 55 -2.58 9.84 5.60
N PHE A 56 -2.88 9.38 6.82
CA PHE A 56 -2.40 10.01 8.03
C PHE A 56 -0.87 10.01 8.09
N ALA A 57 -0.25 8.91 7.67
CA ALA A 57 1.20 8.80 7.68
C ALA A 57 1.88 9.86 6.82
N TYR A 58 1.33 10.15 5.64
CA TYR A 58 1.86 11.21 4.80
C TYR A 58 1.71 12.59 5.49
N HIS A 59 0.56 12.89 6.03
CA HIS A 59 0.33 14.18 6.68
C HIS A 59 1.23 14.37 7.91
N GLU A 60 1.46 13.31 8.69
CA GLU A 60 2.35 13.37 9.84
C GLU A 60 3.82 13.49 9.46
N SER A 61 4.21 13.07 8.26
CA SER A 61 5.59 13.15 7.79
C SER A 61 6.10 14.56 7.61
N LYS A 62 5.19 15.51 7.41
CA LYS A 62 5.49 16.92 7.14
C LYS A 62 6.35 17.15 5.90
N MET A 63 6.36 16.20 4.99
CA MET A 63 7.03 16.35 3.71
C MET A 63 6.29 17.35 2.83
N ARG A 64 7.04 18.06 1.98
CA ARG A 64 6.49 19.15 1.15
C ARG A 64 5.47 18.68 0.13
N SER A 65 5.66 17.49 -0.41
CA SER A 65 4.76 16.98 -1.43
C SER A 65 4.57 15.48 -1.28
N TYR A 66 3.46 15.02 -1.80
CA TYR A 66 3.17 13.59 -1.84
C TYR A 66 4.19 12.83 -2.69
N GLY A 67 4.64 13.43 -3.81
CA GLY A 67 5.67 12.83 -4.64
C GLY A 67 6.98 12.60 -3.90
N GLN A 68 7.41 13.56 -3.08
CA GLN A 68 8.61 13.40 -2.26
C GLN A 68 8.42 12.30 -1.21
N TYR A 69 7.24 12.21 -0.64
CA TYR A 69 6.90 11.15 0.31
C TYR A 69 7.02 9.78 -0.35
N LEU A 70 6.43 9.61 -1.53
CA LEU A 70 6.52 8.36 -2.29
C LEU A 70 7.96 8.01 -2.64
N LYS A 71 8.74 9.00 -3.09
CA LYS A 71 10.13 8.79 -3.46
C LYS A 71 10.96 8.32 -2.26
N SER A 72 10.69 8.86 -1.08
CA SER A 72 11.44 8.52 0.13
C SER A 72 11.27 7.04 0.53
N TYR A 73 10.22 6.39 0.07
CA TYR A 73 9.96 4.99 0.39
C TYR A 73 10.48 4.01 -0.66
N ILE A 74 11.06 4.49 -1.77
CA ILE A 74 11.63 3.58 -2.76
C ILE A 74 12.91 2.98 -2.18
N ASN A 75 12.96 1.64 -2.09
CA ASN A 75 14.17 0.93 -1.69
C ASN A 75 15.03 0.72 -2.93
N ILE A 76 16.21 1.31 -2.95
CA ILE A 76 17.11 1.29 -4.10
C ILE A 76 18.25 0.29 -3.96
N ALA A 77 18.20 -0.60 -3.00
CA ALA A 77 19.30 -1.51 -2.69
C ALA A 77 19.68 -2.41 -3.88
N ASP A 78 18.70 -2.76 -4.74
CA ASP A 78 18.93 -3.62 -5.90
C ASP A 78 19.17 -2.81 -7.20
N GLY A 79 19.30 -1.49 -7.10
CA GLY A 79 19.44 -0.62 -8.26
C GLY A 79 18.12 -0.22 -8.92
N SER A 80 17.00 -0.73 -8.46
CA SER A 80 15.68 -0.35 -8.94
C SER A 80 15.30 1.03 -8.42
N ASN A 81 14.46 1.75 -9.17
CA ASN A 81 13.94 3.04 -8.76
C ASN A 81 12.41 3.07 -8.86
N GLU A 82 11.79 1.92 -8.60
CA GLU A 82 10.35 1.73 -8.65
C GLU A 82 9.89 1.05 -7.38
N ALA A 83 8.73 1.44 -6.87
CA ALA A 83 8.09 0.78 -5.74
C ALA A 83 6.61 0.56 -6.03
N SER A 84 6.05 -0.44 -5.39
CA SER A 84 4.60 -0.69 -5.50
C SER A 84 4.04 -1.31 -4.23
N LEU A 85 2.76 -1.07 -4.03
CA LEU A 85 1.97 -1.63 -2.94
C LEU A 85 0.73 -2.27 -3.53
N GLU A 86 0.33 -3.41 -2.96
CA GLU A 86 -0.90 -4.06 -3.35
C GLU A 86 -1.58 -4.61 -2.11
N LEU A 87 -2.80 -4.17 -1.84
CA LEU A 87 -3.57 -4.58 -0.67
C LEU A 87 -4.83 -5.31 -1.12
N PHE A 88 -5.02 -6.52 -0.59
CA PHE A 88 -6.20 -7.33 -0.83
C PHE A 88 -7.01 -7.42 0.44
N PHE A 89 -8.29 -7.02 0.38
CA PHE A 89 -9.14 -6.91 1.58
C PHE A 89 -10.62 -7.04 1.21
N SER A 90 -11.44 -7.25 2.23
CA SER A 90 -12.88 -7.12 2.14
C SER A 90 -13.35 -6.03 3.09
N ILE A 91 -14.44 -5.36 2.74
CA ILE A 91 -14.97 -4.27 3.56
C ILE A 91 -15.89 -4.81 4.64
N ASP A 92 -16.72 -5.80 4.31
CA ASP A 92 -17.69 -6.35 5.22
C ASP A 92 -17.20 -7.63 5.91
N ALA A 93 -17.83 -7.95 7.04
CA ALA A 93 -17.49 -9.14 7.83
C ALA A 93 -17.86 -10.44 7.11
N SER A 94 -18.81 -10.40 6.18
CA SER A 94 -19.21 -11.57 5.41
C SER A 94 -18.22 -11.94 4.32
N GLU A 95 -17.28 -11.02 4.02
CA GLU A 95 -16.27 -11.21 2.98
C GLU A 95 -16.86 -11.50 1.60
N SER A 96 -18.10 -11.04 1.35
CA SER A 96 -18.81 -11.26 0.10
C SER A 96 -18.26 -10.44 -1.04
N GLU A 97 -17.66 -9.30 -0.74
CA GLU A 97 -17.04 -8.42 -1.73
C GLU A 97 -15.58 -8.22 -1.40
N ASN A 98 -14.74 -8.55 -2.37
CA ASN A 98 -13.29 -8.47 -2.22
C ASN A 98 -12.74 -7.36 -3.09
N TYR A 99 -11.79 -6.63 -2.54
CA TYR A 99 -11.15 -5.50 -3.21
C TYR A 99 -9.65 -5.69 -3.23
N ARG A 100 -9.04 -5.24 -4.31
CA ARG A 100 -7.59 -5.18 -4.44
C ARG A 100 -7.24 -3.80 -4.95
N ILE A 101 -6.40 -3.10 -4.21
CA ILE A 101 -5.89 -1.79 -4.63
C ILE A 101 -4.40 -1.90 -4.84
N LYS A 102 -3.93 -1.45 -6.00
CA LYS A 102 -2.52 -1.43 -6.35
C LYS A 102 -2.09 -0.01 -6.64
N ARG A 103 -0.95 0.37 -6.07
CA ARG A 103 -0.30 1.66 -6.34
C ARG A 103 1.13 1.40 -6.74
N ILE A 104 1.56 2.02 -7.83
CA ILE A 104 2.92 1.88 -8.35
C ILE A 104 3.46 3.27 -8.68
N TRP A 105 4.73 3.51 -8.38
CA TRP A 105 5.39 4.77 -8.71
C TRP A 105 6.85 4.54 -9.01
N ASN A 106 7.43 5.49 -9.75
CA ASN A 106 8.79 5.43 -10.24
C ASN A 106 9.51 6.73 -9.90
N GLY A 107 10.72 6.63 -9.39
CA GLY A 107 11.52 7.76 -8.94
C GLY A 107 12.34 8.45 -10.03
N ASN A 108 12.26 7.99 -11.28
CA ASN A 108 13.06 8.55 -12.39
C ASN A 108 12.53 9.89 -12.91
N SER A 109 11.27 10.21 -12.62
CA SER A 109 10.65 11.46 -13.06
C SER A 109 10.95 12.59 -12.10
N GLN A 110 10.98 13.82 -12.60
CA GLN A 110 11.06 15.00 -11.75
C GLN A 110 9.80 15.14 -10.89
N ARG A 111 8.65 14.74 -11.42
CA ARG A 111 7.38 14.62 -10.69
C ARG A 111 7.06 13.18 -10.49
N ILE A 112 7.02 12.76 -9.24
CA ILE A 112 6.63 11.41 -8.89
C ILE A 112 5.10 11.36 -8.89
N LYS A 113 4.54 10.50 -9.74
CA LYS A 113 3.11 10.23 -9.76
C LYS A 113 2.89 8.75 -9.54
N GLU A 114 1.90 8.43 -8.73
CA GLU A 114 1.48 7.05 -8.59
C GLU A 114 0.43 6.71 -9.64
N GLU A 115 0.45 5.45 -10.07
CA GLU A 115 -0.63 4.87 -10.84
C GLU A 115 -1.43 3.98 -9.92
N ILE A 116 -2.74 4.22 -9.82
CA ILE A 116 -3.64 3.44 -9.00
C ILE A 116 -4.50 2.53 -9.88
N SER A 117 -4.72 1.32 -9.41
CA SER A 117 -5.63 0.37 -10.04
C SER A 117 -6.44 -0.31 -8.97
N VAL A 118 -7.76 -0.31 -9.11
CA VAL A 118 -8.67 -0.95 -8.15
C VAL A 118 -9.44 -2.06 -8.84
N TYR A 119 -9.47 -3.21 -8.16
CA TYR A 119 -10.19 -4.40 -8.60
C TYR A 119 -11.26 -4.75 -7.59
N LYS A 120 -12.42 -5.14 -8.08
CA LYS A 120 -13.51 -5.65 -7.25
C LYS A 120 -13.84 -7.07 -7.71
N ASN A 121 -13.74 -8.02 -6.79
CA ASN A 121 -13.95 -9.44 -7.08
C ASN A 121 -13.11 -9.91 -8.27
N ASP A 122 -11.81 -9.53 -8.24
CA ASP A 122 -10.79 -9.88 -9.24
C ASP A 122 -11.00 -9.26 -10.63
N GLU A 123 -11.94 -8.32 -10.77
CA GLU A 123 -12.13 -7.59 -12.01
C GLU A 123 -11.75 -6.12 -11.84
N TYR A 124 -10.97 -5.59 -12.81
CA TYR A 124 -10.62 -4.18 -12.82
C TYR A 124 -11.89 -3.33 -12.86
N ASN A 125 -11.94 -2.33 -11.98
CA ASN A 125 -13.09 -1.45 -11.87
C ASN A 125 -12.65 0.00 -12.12
N SER A 126 -13.00 0.53 -13.29
CA SER A 126 -12.58 1.88 -13.68
C SER A 126 -13.21 2.96 -12.80
N PHE A 127 -14.48 2.78 -12.43
CA PHE A 127 -15.16 3.74 -11.57
C PHE A 127 -14.50 3.85 -10.20
N LEU A 128 -14.20 2.72 -9.56
CA LEU A 128 -13.53 2.71 -8.27
C LEU A 128 -12.10 3.23 -8.38
N THR A 129 -11.42 2.93 -9.47
CA THR A 129 -10.06 3.44 -9.70
C THR A 129 -10.03 4.96 -9.75
N GLU A 130 -10.99 5.56 -10.44
CA GLU A 130 -11.07 7.02 -10.57
C GLU A 130 -11.60 7.71 -9.32
N ASN A 131 -12.42 7.03 -8.52
CA ASN A 131 -13.15 7.64 -7.42
C ASN A 131 -12.81 7.04 -6.05
N TRP A 132 -11.69 6.33 -5.93
CA TRP A 132 -11.34 5.63 -4.71
C TRP A 132 -11.37 6.50 -3.45
N PRO A 133 -10.83 7.72 -3.45
CA PRO A 133 -10.86 8.57 -2.24
C PRO A 133 -12.27 8.88 -1.75
N MET A 134 -13.25 8.89 -2.65
CA MET A 134 -14.64 9.13 -2.28
C MET A 134 -15.33 7.86 -1.80
N PHE A 135 -14.84 6.71 -2.21
CA PHE A 135 -15.39 5.41 -1.83
C PHE A 135 -14.93 4.98 -0.44
N ILE A 136 -13.65 5.14 -0.16
CA ILE A 136 -13.06 4.72 1.11
C ILE A 136 -13.18 5.83 2.15
#